data_10d647116bdb671979b990603c8bff66
#
_entry.id   10d647116bdb671979b990603c8bff66
#
_cell.length_a   1.000
_cell.length_b   1.000
_cell.length_c   1.000
_cell.angle_alpha   90.00
_cell.angle_beta   90.00
_cell.angle_gamma   90.00
#
_symmetry.space_group_name_H-M   'P 1'
#
loop_
_entity.id
_entity.type
_entity.pdbx_description
1 polymer ?
#
loop_
_entity_poly.entity_id
_entity_poly.type
_entity_poly.pdbx_seq_one_letter_code
_entity_poly.pdbx_strand_id
1 'polypeptide(L)'
;AETLQNADGEPVSLVSGGGTSLTRTTITLSPKGEAVVGESTLLPLSDYEPDDRLNKALSAAQSAASDRMQAAVGTLSGDWSEEGSPLYVQSGTVDLVAEAMENISKITGREYKPFTYYGDPDAENVVIAMGSITETIKETIDYMQAKGEKAGLISVHLYRPFSPKYLMNVLPKSVKRICVLDRTKEPGANGEPLYLDIKDVLYGTANAPIVVGGRYGLSSKDTTPAQMLAVYENLKANEPKDHFTVGIVDDVTFTSLPVGPELHLENKDTFEARFIGLGADGTVGANKNSIKIIGNTTDKYCQAYFAYDSKKSGGYTASHLRFGDKPIRSP
;
A
#
# COMPACT_ATOMS: atom_id res chain seq x y z
N ALA A 1 18.77 -37.60 -9.29
CA ALA A 1 17.98 -36.49 -8.77
C ALA A 1 16.80 -37.10 -8.03
N GLU A 2 16.64 -36.77 -6.75
CA GLU A 2 15.46 -37.17 -5.97
C GLU A 2 14.35 -36.18 -6.24
N THR A 3 13.16 -36.67 -6.53
CA THR A 3 11.99 -35.83 -6.71
C THR A 3 11.55 -35.31 -5.35
N LEU A 4 11.37 -34.00 -5.21
CA LEU A 4 10.77 -33.42 -4.01
C LEU A 4 9.39 -34.02 -3.83
N GLN A 5 9.13 -34.61 -2.65
CA GLN A 5 7.84 -35.19 -2.31
C GLN A 5 7.19 -34.38 -1.20
N ASN A 6 5.87 -34.27 -1.26
CA ASN A 6 5.09 -33.70 -0.16
C ASN A 6 5.04 -34.68 1.03
N ALA A 7 4.38 -34.32 2.12
CA ALA A 7 4.26 -35.19 3.32
C ALA A 7 3.59 -36.56 3.04
N ASP A 8 2.93 -36.72 1.90
CA ASP A 8 2.25 -37.95 1.47
C ASP A 8 3.06 -38.75 0.43
N GLY A 9 4.31 -38.32 0.14
CA GLY A 9 5.19 -39.01 -0.79
C GLY A 9 4.95 -38.70 -2.28
N GLU A 10 4.12 -37.71 -2.62
CA GLU A 10 3.85 -37.35 -4.01
C GLU A 10 4.81 -36.26 -4.52
N PRO A 11 5.16 -36.25 -5.82
CA PRO A 11 6.03 -35.25 -6.40
C PRO A 11 5.48 -33.85 -6.23
N VAL A 12 6.31 -32.93 -5.76
CA VAL A 12 5.96 -31.50 -5.70
C VAL A 12 6.04 -30.94 -7.12
N SER A 13 4.95 -30.39 -7.60
CA SER A 13 4.90 -29.65 -8.85
C SER A 13 4.35 -28.25 -8.62
N LEU A 14 4.97 -27.26 -9.29
CA LEU A 14 4.47 -25.91 -9.31
C LEU A 14 3.53 -25.74 -10.50
N VAL A 15 2.30 -25.33 -10.22
CA VAL A 15 1.36 -24.94 -11.27
C VAL A 15 1.27 -23.42 -11.31
N SER A 16 1.62 -22.83 -12.43
CA SER A 16 1.53 -21.40 -12.67
C SER A 16 0.78 -21.14 -13.96
N GLY A 17 -0.03 -20.09 -13.98
CA GLY A 17 -0.78 -19.76 -15.19
C GLY A 17 -1.38 -18.38 -15.16
N GLY A 18 -1.70 -17.88 -16.34
CA GLY A 18 -2.43 -16.64 -16.57
C GLY A 18 -3.21 -16.77 -17.87
N GLY A 19 -4.48 -16.33 -17.88
CA GLY A 19 -5.34 -16.46 -19.04
C GLY A 19 -6.00 -17.83 -19.15
N THR A 20 -5.81 -18.52 -20.28
CA THR A 20 -6.53 -19.78 -20.62
C THR A 20 -5.67 -21.03 -20.50
N SER A 21 -4.45 -20.96 -19.99
CA SER A 21 -3.53 -22.09 -19.90
C SER A 21 -2.83 -22.17 -18.55
N LEU A 22 -2.59 -23.37 -18.08
CA LEU A 22 -1.81 -23.69 -16.90
C LEU A 22 -0.52 -24.40 -17.32
N THR A 23 0.57 -24.12 -16.62
CA THR A 23 1.84 -24.79 -16.84
C THR A 23 2.23 -25.55 -15.58
N ARG A 24 2.44 -26.85 -15.70
CA ARG A 24 2.99 -27.69 -14.63
C ARG A 24 4.50 -27.79 -14.81
N THR A 25 5.26 -27.41 -13.81
CA THR A 25 6.72 -27.52 -13.79
C THR A 25 7.14 -28.47 -12.68
N THR A 26 7.88 -29.51 -13.04
CA THR A 26 8.39 -30.49 -12.06
C THR A 26 9.63 -29.93 -11.38
N ILE A 27 9.70 -30.04 -10.06
CA ILE A 27 10.86 -29.62 -9.28
C ILE A 27 11.53 -30.87 -8.71
N THR A 28 12.82 -31.04 -8.97
CA THR A 28 13.62 -32.14 -8.43
C THR A 28 14.75 -31.58 -7.55
N LEU A 29 15.25 -32.40 -6.62
CA LEU A 29 16.48 -32.06 -5.89
C LEU A 29 17.70 -32.61 -6.58
N SER A 30 18.73 -31.77 -6.71
CA SER A 30 20.06 -32.22 -7.10
C SER A 30 20.68 -33.09 -5.96
N PRO A 31 21.74 -33.86 -6.25
CA PRO A 31 22.46 -34.59 -5.22
C PRO A 31 23.04 -33.71 -4.10
N LYS A 32 23.09 -32.41 -4.32
CA LYS A 32 23.54 -31.40 -3.33
C LYS A 32 22.38 -30.77 -2.56
N GLY A 33 21.15 -31.21 -2.77
CA GLY A 33 19.95 -30.63 -2.12
C GLY A 33 19.42 -29.34 -2.74
N GLU A 34 19.91 -28.93 -3.92
CA GLU A 34 19.44 -27.74 -4.63
C GLU A 34 18.19 -28.07 -5.44
N ALA A 35 17.19 -27.20 -5.46
CA ALA A 35 16.03 -27.35 -6.28
C ALA A 35 16.37 -27.15 -7.77
N VAL A 36 16.09 -28.15 -8.58
CA VAL A 36 16.28 -28.11 -10.05
C VAL A 36 14.91 -28.03 -10.70
N VAL A 37 14.70 -26.99 -11.47
CA VAL A 37 13.47 -26.81 -12.26
C VAL A 37 13.55 -27.71 -13.49
N GLY A 38 12.66 -28.67 -13.59
CA GLY A 38 12.53 -29.58 -14.73
C GLY A 38 11.70 -28.99 -15.87
N GLU A 39 11.31 -29.86 -16.78
CA GLU A 39 10.49 -29.47 -17.94
C GLU A 39 9.11 -28.96 -17.51
N SER A 40 8.66 -27.92 -18.19
CA SER A 40 7.34 -27.33 -18.01
C SER A 40 6.38 -27.86 -19.06
N THR A 41 5.26 -28.43 -18.65
CA THR A 41 4.23 -28.95 -19.54
C THR A 41 3.00 -28.07 -19.49
N LEU A 42 2.48 -27.66 -20.65
CA LEU A 42 1.21 -26.97 -20.78
C LEU A 42 0.07 -27.94 -20.44
N LEU A 43 -0.79 -27.55 -19.50
CA LEU A 43 -1.97 -28.31 -19.13
C LEU A 43 -3.21 -27.61 -19.69
N PRO A 44 -4.10 -28.35 -20.41
CA PRO A 44 -5.44 -27.84 -20.65
C PRO A 44 -6.15 -27.59 -19.32
N LEU A 45 -6.95 -26.52 -19.25
CA LEU A 45 -7.75 -26.21 -18.05
C LEU A 45 -8.68 -27.36 -17.63
N SER A 46 -9.09 -28.18 -18.61
CA SER A 46 -9.90 -29.39 -18.39
C SER A 46 -9.21 -30.51 -17.59
N ASP A 47 -7.89 -30.53 -17.60
CA ASP A 47 -7.07 -31.59 -16.99
C ASP A 47 -6.50 -31.16 -15.63
N TYR A 48 -6.89 -29.97 -15.14
CA TYR A 48 -6.50 -29.49 -13.84
C TYR A 48 -7.46 -30.01 -12.76
N GLU A 49 -7.02 -30.99 -12.01
CA GLU A 49 -7.60 -31.32 -10.70
C GLU A 49 -6.82 -30.57 -9.61
N PRO A 50 -7.44 -29.56 -8.99
CA PRO A 50 -6.80 -28.86 -7.88
C PRO A 50 -6.58 -29.83 -6.71
N ASP A 51 -5.47 -29.66 -5.98
CA ASP A 51 -5.19 -30.40 -4.75
C ASP A 51 -6.43 -30.39 -3.84
N ASP A 52 -6.95 -31.55 -3.53
CA ASP A 52 -8.19 -31.75 -2.77
C ASP A 52 -8.13 -31.07 -1.38
N ARG A 53 -6.92 -30.91 -0.82
CA ARG A 53 -6.69 -30.21 0.45
C ARG A 53 -6.81 -28.70 0.31
N LEU A 54 -6.29 -28.14 -0.78
CA LEU A 54 -6.43 -26.69 -1.07
C LEU A 54 -7.90 -26.37 -1.36
N ASN A 55 -8.59 -27.23 -2.11
CA ASN A 55 -10.02 -27.08 -2.38
C ASN A 55 -10.87 -27.23 -1.11
N LYS A 56 -10.55 -28.19 -0.24
CA LYS A 56 -11.24 -28.35 1.05
C LYS A 56 -10.99 -27.16 1.97
N ALA A 57 -9.74 -26.66 2.03
CA ALA A 57 -9.41 -25.47 2.81
C ALA A 57 -10.09 -24.21 2.24
N LEU A 58 -10.10 -24.05 0.91
CA LEU A 58 -10.75 -22.93 0.24
C LEU A 58 -12.28 -23.00 0.41
N SER A 59 -12.86 -24.18 0.25
CA SER A 59 -14.30 -24.42 0.45
C SER A 59 -14.71 -24.23 1.90
N ALA A 60 -13.88 -24.66 2.86
CA ALA A 60 -14.12 -24.44 4.28
C ALA A 60 -14.01 -22.94 4.64
N ALA A 61 -13.04 -22.23 4.07
CA ALA A 61 -12.90 -20.78 4.26
C ALA A 61 -14.06 -20.01 3.61
N GLN A 62 -14.50 -20.43 2.42
CA GLN A 62 -15.66 -19.86 1.73
C GLN A 62 -16.97 -20.13 2.48
N SER A 63 -17.15 -21.36 2.99
CA SER A 63 -18.32 -21.71 3.80
C SER A 63 -18.35 -20.91 5.10
N ALA A 64 -17.22 -20.83 5.83
CA ALA A 64 -17.14 -20.05 7.05
C ALA A 64 -17.36 -18.55 6.80
N ALA A 65 -16.87 -18.01 5.69
CA ALA A 65 -17.15 -16.62 5.28
C ALA A 65 -18.62 -16.43 4.89
N SER A 66 -19.22 -17.41 4.18
CA SER A 66 -20.63 -17.40 3.80
C SER A 66 -21.53 -17.51 5.02
N ASP A 67 -21.23 -18.42 5.96
CA ASP A 67 -22.00 -18.59 7.20
C ASP A 67 -21.94 -17.34 8.07
N ARG A 68 -20.78 -16.70 8.18
CA ARG A 68 -20.62 -15.40 8.88
C ARG A 68 -21.38 -14.28 8.17
N MET A 69 -21.33 -14.26 6.84
CA MET A 69 -22.07 -13.30 6.03
C MET A 69 -23.57 -13.55 6.11
N GLN A 70 -24.02 -14.80 6.10
CA GLN A 70 -25.43 -15.16 6.29
C GLN A 70 -25.90 -14.91 7.71
N ALA A 71 -25.08 -15.08 8.73
CA ALA A 71 -25.39 -14.68 10.10
C ALA A 71 -25.52 -13.16 10.21
N ALA A 72 -24.65 -12.40 9.56
CA ALA A 72 -24.75 -10.94 9.46
C ALA A 72 -25.99 -10.51 8.65
N VAL A 73 -26.31 -11.20 7.56
CA VAL A 73 -27.50 -10.94 6.71
C VAL A 73 -28.76 -11.48 7.34
N GLY A 74 -28.73 -12.58 8.11
CA GLY A 74 -29.86 -13.14 8.86
C GLY A 74 -30.37 -12.18 9.94
N THR A 75 -29.49 -11.36 10.50
CA THR A 75 -29.86 -10.22 11.35
C THR A 75 -30.54 -9.09 10.56
N LEU A 76 -30.38 -9.07 9.22
CA LEU A 76 -30.97 -8.05 8.34
C LEU A 76 -32.40 -8.39 7.85
N SER A 77 -32.83 -9.64 7.99
CA SER A 77 -34.18 -10.08 7.51
C SER A 77 -35.30 -9.86 8.51
N GLY A 78 -34.99 -9.40 9.71
CA GLY A 78 -35.96 -8.98 10.71
C GLY A 78 -36.01 -7.47 10.79
N ASP A 79 -37.19 -6.90 10.77
CA ASP A 79 -37.51 -5.50 10.97
C ASP A 79 -36.36 -4.50 10.79
N TRP A 80 -36.55 -3.48 9.98
CA TRP A 80 -35.57 -2.40 9.74
C TRP A 80 -35.34 -1.56 11.01
N SER A 81 -35.01 -2.22 12.13
CA SER A 81 -34.47 -1.63 13.33
C SER A 81 -33.11 -1.03 13.09
N GLU A 82 -32.58 -0.24 14.00
CA GLU A 82 -31.24 0.37 13.89
C GLU A 82 -30.14 -0.64 13.51
N GLU A 83 -30.27 -1.91 13.92
CA GLU A 83 -29.37 -3.02 13.61
C GLU A 83 -29.40 -3.46 12.13
N GLY A 84 -30.51 -3.27 11.43
CA GLY A 84 -30.69 -3.57 10.00
C GLY A 84 -30.30 -2.42 9.07
N SER A 85 -29.82 -1.30 9.59
CA SER A 85 -29.42 -0.16 8.76
C SER A 85 -28.17 -0.49 7.93
N PRO A 86 -28.02 0.10 6.72
CA PRO A 86 -26.78 -0.03 5.92
C PRO A 86 -25.51 0.35 6.71
N LEU A 87 -25.62 1.25 7.67
CA LEU A 87 -24.52 1.65 8.54
C LEU A 87 -24.12 0.54 9.52
N TYR A 88 -25.08 -0.24 10.04
CA TYR A 88 -24.78 -1.38 10.90
C TYR A 88 -24.07 -2.51 10.16
N VAL A 89 -24.54 -2.86 8.96
CA VAL A 89 -23.89 -3.84 8.08
C VAL A 89 -22.47 -3.40 7.74
N GLN A 90 -22.29 -2.14 7.42
CA GLN A 90 -20.98 -1.55 7.14
C GLN A 90 -20.06 -1.68 8.36
N SER A 91 -20.54 -1.39 9.56
CA SER A 91 -19.79 -1.52 10.81
C SER A 91 -19.39 -2.97 11.09
N GLY A 92 -20.30 -3.91 10.97
CA GLY A 92 -20.02 -5.34 11.16
C GLY A 92 -18.96 -5.87 10.18
N THR A 93 -19.03 -5.46 8.92
CA THR A 93 -18.02 -5.84 7.91
C THR A 93 -16.64 -5.34 8.27
N VAL A 94 -16.51 -4.12 8.77
CA VAL A 94 -15.21 -3.57 9.19
C VAL A 94 -14.62 -4.36 10.35
N ASP A 95 -15.42 -4.73 11.34
CA ASP A 95 -14.95 -5.49 12.49
C ASP A 95 -14.47 -6.89 12.09
N LEU A 96 -15.14 -7.55 11.13
CA LEU A 96 -14.69 -8.83 10.54
C LEU A 96 -13.34 -8.69 9.80
N VAL A 97 -13.17 -7.61 9.03
CA VAL A 97 -11.88 -7.34 8.35
C VAL A 97 -10.78 -7.04 9.37
N ALA A 98 -11.09 -6.28 10.41
CA ALA A 98 -10.13 -5.98 11.48
C ALA A 98 -9.69 -7.25 12.23
N GLU A 99 -10.61 -8.18 12.51
CA GLU A 99 -10.29 -9.50 13.07
C GLU A 99 -9.39 -10.32 12.14
N ALA A 100 -9.70 -10.35 10.85
CA ALA A 100 -8.86 -11.02 9.85
C ALA A 100 -7.44 -10.40 9.78
N MET A 101 -7.34 -9.07 9.82
CA MET A 101 -6.07 -8.35 9.87
C MET A 101 -5.27 -8.71 11.14
N GLU A 102 -5.93 -8.80 12.30
CA GLU A 102 -5.29 -9.23 13.55
C GLU A 102 -4.76 -10.67 13.46
N ASN A 103 -5.53 -11.58 12.88
CA ASN A 103 -5.11 -12.96 12.69
C ASN A 103 -3.91 -13.07 11.73
N ILE A 104 -3.90 -12.32 10.64
CA ILE A 104 -2.73 -12.24 9.74
C ILE A 104 -1.52 -11.63 10.46
N SER A 105 -1.73 -10.64 11.32
CA SER A 105 -0.66 -10.04 12.13
C SER A 105 0.02 -11.08 13.03
N LYS A 106 -0.75 -11.97 13.66
CA LYS A 106 -0.23 -13.06 14.49
C LYS A 106 0.60 -14.07 13.69
N ILE A 107 0.20 -14.34 12.44
CA ILE A 107 0.89 -15.31 11.55
C ILE A 107 2.20 -14.71 11.01
N THR A 108 2.17 -13.45 10.59
CA THR A 108 3.29 -12.82 9.87
C THR A 108 4.27 -12.08 10.77
N GLY A 109 3.89 -11.80 12.03
CA GLY A 109 4.63 -10.92 12.94
C GLY A 109 4.61 -9.43 12.52
N ARG A 110 3.78 -9.05 11.53
CA ARG A 110 3.61 -7.67 11.09
C ARG A 110 2.28 -7.13 11.58
N GLU A 111 2.22 -5.83 11.87
CA GLU A 111 0.97 -5.19 12.28
C GLU A 111 0.09 -4.84 11.07
N TYR A 112 -1.13 -5.38 11.04
CA TYR A 112 -2.18 -5.00 10.08
C TYR A 112 -3.41 -4.50 10.83
N LYS A 113 -3.85 -3.30 10.50
CA LYS A 113 -5.03 -2.62 11.07
C LYS A 113 -5.72 -1.79 9.99
N PRO A 114 -7.03 -1.49 10.12
CA PRO A 114 -7.73 -0.61 9.17
C PRO A 114 -7.08 0.76 9.02
N PHE A 115 -6.59 1.32 10.12
CA PHE A 115 -5.81 2.55 10.17
C PHE A 115 -4.62 2.37 11.11
N THR A 116 -3.48 2.94 10.77
CA THR A 116 -2.29 2.98 11.64
C THR A 116 -1.79 4.41 11.79
N TYR A 117 -1.27 4.71 12.97
CA TYR A 117 -0.63 6.00 13.25
C TYR A 117 0.89 5.86 13.25
N TYR A 118 1.58 6.87 12.72
CA TYR A 118 3.03 6.99 12.77
C TYR A 118 3.43 8.44 13.08
N GLY A 119 4.38 8.64 13.96
CA GLY A 119 4.92 9.95 14.33
C GLY A 119 4.83 10.26 15.81
N ASP A 120 4.88 11.54 16.15
CA ASP A 120 4.81 12.03 17.54
C ASP A 120 3.38 11.87 18.09
N PRO A 121 3.18 11.26 19.27
CA PRO A 121 1.85 11.07 19.85
C PRO A 121 1.14 12.39 20.19
N ASP A 122 1.89 13.48 20.34
CA ASP A 122 1.37 14.82 20.62
C ASP A 122 1.37 15.73 19.38
N ALA A 123 1.42 15.15 18.16
CA ALA A 123 1.42 15.93 16.94
C ALA A 123 0.12 16.75 16.78
N GLU A 124 0.26 18.04 16.53
CA GLU A 124 -0.86 18.94 16.21
C GLU A 124 -1.20 18.94 14.72
N ASN A 125 -0.23 18.58 13.87
CA ASN A 125 -0.35 18.51 12.42
C ASN A 125 -0.24 17.05 11.96
N VAL A 126 -1.30 16.55 11.34
CA VAL A 126 -1.39 15.14 10.91
C VAL A 126 -1.74 15.08 9.43
N VAL A 127 -1.02 14.26 8.69
CA VAL A 127 -1.38 13.90 7.31
C VAL A 127 -2.16 12.58 7.33
N ILE A 128 -3.21 12.47 6.51
CA ILE A 128 -3.94 11.23 6.29
C ILE A 128 -3.79 10.86 4.81
N ALA A 129 -3.30 9.66 4.54
CA ALA A 129 -3.04 9.19 3.19
C ALA A 129 -3.16 7.67 3.09
N MET A 130 -3.23 7.14 1.87
CA MET A 130 -3.24 5.71 1.60
C MET A 130 -2.21 5.32 0.53
N GLY A 131 -1.76 4.07 0.58
CA GLY A 131 -0.85 3.50 -0.39
C GLY A 131 0.61 3.90 -0.17
N SER A 132 1.43 3.78 -1.21
CA SER A 132 2.90 3.91 -1.12
C SER A 132 3.41 5.26 -0.63
N ILE A 133 2.64 6.33 -0.82
CA ILE A 133 3.01 7.67 -0.32
C ILE A 133 3.25 7.70 1.20
N THR A 134 2.58 6.80 1.94
CA THR A 134 2.73 6.74 3.40
C THR A 134 4.18 6.45 3.81
N GLU A 135 4.93 5.70 3.01
CA GLU A 135 6.35 5.43 3.29
C GLU A 135 7.22 6.69 3.09
N THR A 136 6.98 7.47 2.04
CA THR A 136 7.65 8.76 1.84
C THR A 136 7.32 9.76 2.96
N ILE A 137 6.07 9.76 3.44
CA ILE A 137 5.65 10.62 4.56
C ILE A 137 6.34 10.18 5.85
N LYS A 138 6.49 8.88 6.13
CA LYS A 138 7.22 8.39 7.31
C LYS A 138 8.67 8.86 7.33
N GLU A 139 9.38 8.79 6.21
CA GLU A 139 10.75 9.32 6.11
C GLU A 139 10.80 10.84 6.34
N THR A 140 9.81 11.55 5.82
CA THR A 140 9.70 13.00 6.06
C THR A 140 9.46 13.30 7.54
N ILE A 141 8.62 12.51 8.22
CA ILE A 141 8.39 12.64 9.67
C ILE A 141 9.66 12.37 10.45
N ASP A 142 10.41 11.31 10.11
CA ASP A 142 11.68 11.00 10.77
C ASP A 142 12.68 12.16 10.65
N TYR A 143 12.76 12.78 9.46
CA TYR A 143 13.57 13.97 9.25
C TYR A 143 13.10 15.18 10.08
N MET A 144 11.78 15.40 10.18
CA MET A 144 11.21 16.49 10.98
C MET A 144 11.44 16.24 12.48
N GLN A 145 11.23 15.02 12.96
CA GLN A 145 11.47 14.66 14.36
C GLN A 145 12.94 14.80 14.76
N ALA A 146 13.87 14.46 13.86
CA ALA A 146 15.30 14.70 14.10
C ALA A 146 15.64 16.19 14.27
N LYS A 147 14.76 17.09 13.82
CA LYS A 147 14.85 18.55 14.04
C LYS A 147 14.02 19.05 15.21
N GLY A 148 13.39 18.15 15.97
CA GLY A 148 12.55 18.49 17.12
C GLY A 148 11.12 18.90 16.77
N GLU A 149 10.68 18.65 15.54
CA GLU A 149 9.32 18.95 15.08
C GLU A 149 8.38 17.78 15.33
N LYS A 150 7.15 18.09 15.76
CA LYS A 150 6.10 17.10 16.00
C LYS A 150 5.18 17.00 14.80
N ALA A 151 5.22 15.84 14.12
CA ALA A 151 4.41 15.55 12.95
C ALA A 151 3.82 14.15 13.06
N GLY A 152 2.66 13.92 12.45
CA GLY A 152 1.99 12.65 12.46
C GLY A 152 1.40 12.25 11.11
N LEU A 153 1.27 10.96 10.89
CA LEU A 153 0.64 10.33 9.73
C LEU A 153 -0.41 9.31 10.19
N ILE A 154 -1.57 9.33 9.58
CA ILE A 154 -2.49 8.20 9.61
C ILE A 154 -2.48 7.53 8.24
N SER A 155 -2.06 6.26 8.20
CA SER A 155 -2.12 5.44 7.01
C SER A 155 -3.47 4.71 6.96
N VAL A 156 -4.18 4.86 5.84
CA VAL A 156 -5.44 4.16 5.58
C VAL A 156 -5.15 2.85 4.86
N HIS A 157 -5.44 1.73 5.50
CA HIS A 157 -5.27 0.39 4.91
C HIS A 157 -6.61 -0.21 4.46
N LEU A 158 -7.71 0.08 5.17
CA LEU A 158 -9.07 -0.28 4.78
C LEU A 158 -9.86 0.99 4.45
N TYR A 159 -9.96 1.29 3.15
CA TYR A 159 -10.66 2.49 2.69
C TYR A 159 -12.17 2.28 2.62
N ARG A 160 -12.62 1.10 2.17
CA ARG A 160 -14.05 0.74 2.09
C ARG A 160 -14.30 -0.65 2.69
N PRO A 161 -15.30 -0.80 3.56
CA PRO A 161 -16.15 0.25 4.12
C PRO A 161 -15.35 1.20 5.02
N PHE A 162 -15.64 2.52 4.96
CA PHE A 162 -14.96 3.51 5.78
C PHE A 162 -15.48 3.45 7.22
N SER A 163 -14.58 3.48 8.21
CA SER A 163 -14.98 3.36 9.61
C SER A 163 -14.53 4.55 10.47
N PRO A 164 -15.49 5.39 10.87
CA PRO A 164 -15.22 6.45 11.85
C PRO A 164 -14.61 5.94 13.15
N LYS A 165 -15.10 4.81 13.68
CA LYS A 165 -14.62 4.17 14.91
C LYS A 165 -13.11 3.91 14.86
N TYR A 166 -12.63 3.25 13.81
CA TYR A 166 -11.21 2.89 13.69
C TYR A 166 -10.33 4.09 13.38
N LEU A 167 -10.81 5.08 12.64
CA LEU A 167 -10.10 6.33 12.41
C LEU A 167 -9.91 7.10 13.73
N MET A 168 -11.00 7.31 14.48
CA MET A 168 -10.97 8.08 15.73
C MET A 168 -10.11 7.41 16.82
N ASN A 169 -9.97 6.08 16.80
CA ASN A 169 -9.12 5.35 17.72
C ASN A 169 -7.61 5.63 17.54
N VAL A 170 -7.20 6.01 16.34
CA VAL A 170 -5.78 6.28 16.03
C VAL A 170 -5.47 7.78 15.93
N LEU A 171 -6.49 8.63 15.90
CA LEU A 171 -6.32 10.08 15.79
C LEU A 171 -5.79 10.65 17.12
N PRO A 172 -4.62 11.34 17.14
CA PRO A 172 -4.11 11.98 18.34
C PRO A 172 -5.08 13.01 18.91
N LYS A 173 -5.21 13.06 20.23
CA LYS A 173 -6.07 14.05 20.90
C LYS A 173 -5.56 15.48 20.78
N SER A 174 -4.26 15.64 20.49
CA SER A 174 -3.57 16.92 20.28
C SER A 174 -3.81 17.54 18.91
N VAL A 175 -4.40 16.79 17.97
CA VAL A 175 -4.54 17.22 16.58
C VAL A 175 -5.35 18.51 16.46
N LYS A 176 -4.80 19.49 15.75
CA LYS A 176 -5.45 20.77 15.42
C LYS A 176 -5.69 20.94 13.92
N ARG A 177 -4.84 20.32 13.10
CA ARG A 177 -4.88 20.43 11.64
C ARG A 177 -4.61 19.09 10.98
N ILE A 178 -5.41 18.78 9.99
CA ILE A 178 -5.31 17.57 9.19
C ILE A 178 -5.17 17.94 7.72
N CYS A 179 -4.20 17.34 7.05
CA CYS A 179 -4.14 17.34 5.60
C CYS A 179 -4.51 15.95 5.09
N VAL A 180 -5.48 15.89 4.21
CA VAL A 180 -5.85 14.65 3.53
C VAL A 180 -5.26 14.66 2.12
N LEU A 181 -4.49 13.62 1.78
CA LEU A 181 -3.86 13.49 0.47
C LEU A 181 -4.54 12.42 -0.36
N ASP A 182 -5.06 12.83 -1.49
CA ASP A 182 -5.68 11.96 -2.49
C ASP A 182 -4.84 11.92 -3.78
N ARG A 183 -4.59 10.71 -4.31
CA ARG A 183 -3.95 10.52 -5.62
C ARG A 183 -4.99 10.41 -6.73
N THR A 184 -6.01 11.23 -6.66
CA THR A 184 -7.08 11.30 -7.64
C THR A 184 -7.55 12.75 -7.81
N LYS A 185 -8.36 12.98 -8.82
CA LYS A 185 -9.11 14.20 -9.02
C LYS A 185 -10.55 13.83 -9.35
N GLU A 186 -11.50 14.41 -8.60
CA GLU A 186 -12.93 14.21 -8.80
C GLU A 186 -13.55 15.47 -9.42
N PRO A 187 -13.59 15.57 -10.76
CA PRO A 187 -14.18 16.73 -11.43
C PRO A 187 -15.67 16.85 -11.09
N GLY A 188 -16.08 18.04 -10.63
CA GLY A 188 -17.47 18.32 -10.26
C GLY A 188 -17.86 17.96 -8.83
N ALA A 189 -16.99 17.31 -8.06
CA ALA A 189 -17.17 17.10 -6.62
C ALA A 189 -16.63 18.28 -5.80
N ASN A 190 -17.09 18.41 -4.56
CA ASN A 190 -16.62 19.42 -3.61
C ASN A 190 -15.24 19.07 -2.99
N GLY A 191 -14.64 17.97 -3.41
CA GLY A 191 -13.33 17.50 -2.96
C GLY A 191 -13.09 16.06 -3.38
N GLU A 192 -11.91 15.58 -3.12
CA GLU A 192 -11.49 14.21 -3.40
C GLU A 192 -12.12 13.24 -2.41
N PRO A 193 -12.22 11.94 -2.74
CA PRO A 193 -13.02 10.98 -1.97
C PRO A 193 -12.59 10.81 -0.50
N LEU A 194 -11.29 10.62 -0.24
CA LEU A 194 -10.83 10.45 1.14
C LEU A 194 -10.99 11.74 1.96
N TYR A 195 -10.72 12.90 1.33
CA TYR A 195 -10.91 14.19 1.96
C TYR A 195 -12.37 14.40 2.42
N LEU A 196 -13.35 14.05 1.57
CA LEU A 196 -14.75 14.18 1.91
C LEU A 196 -15.16 13.23 3.05
N ASP A 197 -14.69 11.97 3.03
CA ASP A 197 -14.95 11.01 4.12
C ASP A 197 -14.41 11.51 5.47
N ILE A 198 -13.19 12.07 5.48
CA ILE A 198 -12.59 12.60 6.71
C ILE A 198 -13.36 13.84 7.21
N LYS A 199 -13.78 14.72 6.31
CA LYS A 199 -14.61 15.89 6.70
C LYS A 199 -15.95 15.47 7.26
N ASP A 200 -16.59 14.47 6.66
CA ASP A 200 -17.87 13.96 7.14
C ASP A 200 -17.75 13.39 8.56
N VAL A 201 -16.74 12.55 8.80
CA VAL A 201 -16.49 11.97 10.14
C VAL A 201 -16.22 13.02 11.20
N LEU A 202 -15.57 14.12 10.86
CA LEU A 202 -15.20 15.17 11.79
C LEU A 202 -16.26 16.26 11.90
N TYR A 203 -17.26 16.25 11.02
CA TYR A 203 -18.36 17.23 11.05
C TYR A 203 -19.15 17.15 12.35
N GLY A 204 -19.34 18.28 12.98
CA GLY A 204 -20.09 18.37 14.26
C GLY A 204 -19.35 17.86 15.50
N THR A 205 -18.09 17.38 15.37
CA THR A 205 -17.30 17.04 16.55
C THR A 205 -16.88 18.29 17.31
N ALA A 206 -16.90 18.24 18.63
CA ALA A 206 -16.41 19.35 19.45
C ALA A 206 -14.91 19.56 19.21
N ASN A 207 -14.50 20.80 18.98
CA ASN A 207 -13.11 21.16 18.67
C ASN A 207 -12.56 20.43 17.43
N ALA A 208 -13.38 20.28 16.40
CA ALA A 208 -12.95 19.67 15.14
C ALA A 208 -11.66 20.34 14.62
N PRO A 209 -10.66 19.55 14.21
CA PRO A 209 -9.45 20.12 13.58
C PRO A 209 -9.78 20.79 12.25
N ILE A 210 -8.92 21.73 11.82
CA ILE A 210 -8.97 22.25 10.46
C ILE A 210 -8.59 21.13 9.49
N VAL A 211 -9.42 20.86 8.48
CA VAL A 211 -9.15 19.82 7.47
C VAL A 211 -8.93 20.48 6.12
N VAL A 212 -7.78 20.22 5.49
CA VAL A 212 -7.45 20.65 4.14
C VAL A 212 -7.18 19.45 3.25
N GLY A 213 -7.53 19.54 1.97
CA GLY A 213 -7.30 18.51 0.97
C GLY A 213 -6.15 18.86 0.03
N GLY A 214 -5.39 17.86 -0.38
CA GLY A 214 -4.31 18.00 -1.34
C GLY A 214 -4.26 16.86 -2.35
N ARG A 215 -3.87 17.18 -3.58
CA ARG A 215 -3.68 16.24 -4.68
C ARG A 215 -2.20 16.05 -4.98
N TYR A 216 -1.79 14.81 -5.16
CA TYR A 216 -0.40 14.45 -5.44
C TYR A 216 -0.31 13.34 -6.50
N GLY A 217 0.84 13.17 -7.10
CA GLY A 217 1.22 11.97 -7.86
C GLY A 217 0.36 11.64 -9.08
N LEU A 218 -0.47 12.56 -9.57
CA LEU A 218 -1.26 12.37 -10.79
C LEU A 218 -0.35 12.15 -11.99
N SER A 219 -0.81 11.38 -12.98
CA SER A 219 -0.04 11.01 -14.18
C SER A 219 1.28 10.28 -13.83
N SER A 220 1.27 9.46 -12.77
CA SER A 220 2.43 8.68 -12.30
C SER A 220 3.65 9.53 -11.93
N LYS A 221 3.43 10.77 -11.50
CA LYS A 221 4.51 11.62 -11.01
C LYS A 221 5.01 11.11 -9.66
N ASP A 222 6.33 11.14 -9.50
CA ASP A 222 6.98 10.82 -8.24
C ASP A 222 6.62 11.85 -7.17
N THR A 223 6.64 11.40 -5.93
CA THR A 223 6.39 12.24 -4.78
C THR A 223 7.58 12.14 -3.83
N THR A 224 8.25 13.27 -3.61
CA THR A 224 9.49 13.33 -2.84
C THR A 224 9.26 13.77 -1.39
N PRO A 225 10.19 13.49 -0.47
CA PRO A 225 10.15 14.01 0.90
C PRO A 225 10.07 15.53 0.96
N ALA A 226 10.70 16.28 0.03
CA ALA A 226 10.58 17.72 -0.05
C ALA A 226 9.15 18.20 -0.31
N GLN A 227 8.41 17.47 -1.14
CA GLN A 227 7.00 17.76 -1.38
C GLN A 227 6.16 17.49 -0.13
N MET A 228 6.45 16.41 0.61
CA MET A 228 5.76 16.12 1.86
C MET A 228 6.09 17.13 2.96
N LEU A 229 7.33 17.62 3.01
CA LEU A 229 7.67 18.72 3.89
C LEU A 229 6.85 19.99 3.55
N ALA A 230 6.68 20.31 2.27
CA ALA A 230 5.83 21.44 1.85
C ALA A 230 4.36 21.28 2.30
N VAL A 231 3.85 20.04 2.37
CA VAL A 231 2.51 19.75 2.91
C VAL A 231 2.45 20.10 4.41
N TYR A 232 3.45 19.68 5.20
CA TYR A 232 3.49 20.03 6.63
C TYR A 232 3.69 21.53 6.85
N GLU A 233 4.49 22.19 6.03
CA GLU A 233 4.64 23.66 6.09
C GLU A 233 3.31 24.37 5.77
N ASN A 234 2.54 23.87 4.80
CA ASN A 234 1.20 24.39 4.55
C ASN A 234 0.29 24.22 5.78
N LEU A 235 0.34 23.07 6.48
CA LEU A 235 -0.45 22.85 7.69
C LEU A 235 -0.07 23.81 8.82
N LYS A 236 1.19 24.26 8.90
CA LYS A 236 1.65 25.21 9.91
C LYS A 236 1.23 26.66 9.62
N ALA A 237 0.84 26.97 8.40
CA ALA A 237 0.41 28.31 8.01
C ALA A 237 -0.82 28.77 8.82
N ASN A 238 -0.96 30.07 9.05
CA ASN A 238 -2.13 30.63 9.74
C ASN A 238 -3.43 30.29 9.01
N GLU A 239 -3.40 30.36 7.67
CA GLU A 239 -4.47 29.97 6.76
C GLU A 239 -3.92 28.91 5.80
N PRO A 240 -4.02 27.61 6.16
CA PRO A 240 -3.56 26.55 5.29
C PRO A 240 -4.33 26.55 3.98
N LYS A 241 -3.62 26.46 2.85
CA LYS A 241 -4.25 26.33 1.53
C LYS A 241 -5.02 25.01 1.46
N ASP A 242 -6.29 25.07 1.11
CA ASP A 242 -7.15 23.92 0.85
C ASP A 242 -7.19 23.63 -0.65
N HIS A 243 -7.57 22.39 -1.05
CA HIS A 243 -7.63 21.93 -2.44
C HIS A 243 -6.35 22.19 -3.25
N PHE A 244 -5.21 22.10 -2.59
CA PHE A 244 -3.92 22.34 -3.23
C PHE A 244 -3.45 21.15 -4.09
N THR A 245 -2.44 21.42 -4.91
CA THR A 245 -1.63 20.41 -5.59
C THR A 245 -0.19 20.46 -5.09
N VAL A 246 0.49 19.32 -5.00
CA VAL A 246 1.92 19.23 -4.69
C VAL A 246 2.62 18.34 -5.70
N GLY A 247 3.79 18.80 -6.18
CA GLY A 247 4.52 18.11 -7.26
C GLY A 247 3.86 18.20 -8.64
N ILE A 248 2.77 18.96 -8.75
CA ILE A 248 2.01 19.22 -9.97
C ILE A 248 1.89 20.73 -10.10
N VAL A 249 2.27 21.26 -11.25
CA VAL A 249 2.11 22.69 -11.54
C VAL A 249 0.67 22.92 -12.03
N ASP A 250 -0.07 23.71 -11.25
CA ASP A 250 -1.40 24.20 -11.63
C ASP A 250 -1.25 25.67 -12.03
N ASP A 251 -1.26 25.91 -13.33
CA ASP A 251 -1.11 27.23 -13.95
C ASP A 251 -2.45 27.90 -14.27
N VAL A 252 -3.57 27.25 -13.90
CA VAL A 252 -4.93 27.77 -14.14
C VAL A 252 -5.52 28.36 -12.87
N THR A 253 -5.50 27.59 -11.77
CA THR A 253 -6.11 28.01 -10.49
C THR A 253 -5.07 28.35 -9.41
N PHE A 254 -3.79 28.14 -9.71
CA PHE A 254 -2.65 28.49 -8.86
C PHE A 254 -2.71 27.87 -7.45
N THR A 255 -3.20 26.63 -7.37
CA THR A 255 -3.34 25.89 -6.11
C THR A 255 -2.08 25.15 -5.70
N SER A 256 -1.04 25.15 -6.52
CA SER A 256 0.21 24.43 -6.23
C SER A 256 0.91 24.98 -4.97
N LEU A 257 1.41 24.06 -4.15
CA LEU A 257 2.31 24.42 -3.04
C LEU A 257 3.72 24.68 -3.58
N PRO A 258 4.41 25.70 -3.05
CA PRO A 258 5.83 25.85 -3.31
C PRO A 258 6.60 24.70 -2.66
N VAL A 259 7.49 24.07 -3.41
CA VAL A 259 8.35 22.99 -2.92
C VAL A 259 9.76 23.51 -2.81
N GLY A 260 10.38 23.30 -1.66
CA GLY A 260 11.79 23.63 -1.43
C GLY A 260 12.75 22.72 -2.20
N PRO A 261 14.07 22.89 -1.99
CA PRO A 261 15.06 22.00 -2.58
C PRO A 261 14.85 20.56 -2.13
N GLU A 262 15.28 19.61 -2.95
CA GLU A 262 15.20 18.19 -2.61
C GLU A 262 15.94 17.89 -1.30
N LEU A 263 15.32 17.02 -0.49
CA LEU A 263 15.92 16.57 0.76
C LEU A 263 16.78 15.35 0.47
N HIS A 264 18.06 15.45 0.74
CA HIS A 264 18.94 14.30 0.77
C HIS A 264 18.79 13.62 2.14
N LEU A 265 17.93 12.61 2.20
CA LEU A 265 17.80 11.79 3.39
C LEU A 265 18.91 10.74 3.34
N GLU A 266 20.00 11.01 4.07
CA GLU A 266 21.15 10.10 4.10
C GLU A 266 20.75 8.76 4.73
N ASN A 267 20.54 7.76 3.91
CA ASN A 267 20.45 6.38 4.35
C ASN A 267 21.81 5.69 4.14
N LYS A 268 22.72 5.92 5.09
CA LYS A 268 24.13 5.44 5.02
C LYS A 268 24.25 3.91 4.89
N ASP A 269 23.20 3.18 5.23
CA ASP A 269 23.16 1.72 5.22
C ASP A 269 22.57 1.15 3.93
N THR A 270 22.21 2.00 2.96
CA THR A 270 21.59 1.58 1.69
C THR A 270 22.49 1.92 0.51
N PHE A 271 22.79 0.91 -0.30
CA PHE A 271 23.42 1.10 -1.61
C PHE A 271 22.33 1.49 -2.62
N GLU A 272 22.60 2.51 -3.41
CA GLU A 272 21.71 3.00 -4.46
C GLU A 272 22.40 3.01 -5.81
N ALA A 273 21.71 2.49 -6.84
CA ALA A 273 22.14 2.54 -8.22
C ALA A 273 21.01 2.97 -9.13
N ARG A 274 21.34 3.75 -10.14
CA ARG A 274 20.38 4.19 -11.16
C ARG A 274 20.78 3.64 -12.53
N PHE A 275 19.85 2.94 -13.16
CA PHE A 275 19.98 2.42 -14.51
C PHE A 275 19.22 3.37 -15.45
N ILE A 276 19.89 3.84 -16.47
CA ILE A 276 19.34 4.77 -17.45
C ILE A 276 19.40 4.12 -18.81
N GLY A 277 18.27 4.08 -19.51
CA GLY A 277 18.16 3.47 -20.82
C GLY A 277 17.26 4.25 -21.77
N LEU A 278 17.37 3.94 -23.06
CA LEU A 278 16.56 4.50 -24.13
C LEU A 278 15.70 3.40 -24.76
N GLY A 279 14.38 3.49 -24.59
CA GLY A 279 13.45 2.53 -25.18
C GLY A 279 13.61 1.11 -24.67
N ALA A 280 13.47 0.11 -25.55
CA ALA A 280 13.53 -1.32 -25.22
C ALA A 280 14.98 -1.86 -25.29
N ASP A 281 15.93 -1.21 -24.62
CA ASP A 281 17.36 -1.53 -24.64
C ASP A 281 17.79 -2.65 -23.67
N GLY A 282 16.85 -3.22 -22.90
CA GLY A 282 17.13 -4.26 -21.92
C GLY A 282 17.50 -3.76 -20.52
N THR A 283 17.67 -2.47 -20.31
CA THR A 283 18.08 -1.87 -19.02
C THR A 283 17.13 -2.21 -17.89
N VAL A 284 15.81 -2.20 -18.14
CA VAL A 284 14.79 -2.62 -17.15
C VAL A 284 14.95 -4.10 -16.79
N GLY A 285 15.22 -4.96 -17.77
CA GLY A 285 15.51 -6.38 -17.56
C GLY A 285 16.76 -6.59 -16.72
N ALA A 286 17.81 -5.83 -16.98
CA ALA A 286 19.06 -5.88 -16.22
C ALA A 286 18.82 -5.52 -14.75
N ASN A 287 18.10 -4.43 -14.46
CA ASN A 287 17.76 -4.06 -13.09
C ASN A 287 16.89 -5.13 -12.40
N LYS A 288 15.84 -5.65 -13.08
CA LYS A 288 14.99 -6.72 -12.55
C LYS A 288 15.78 -7.99 -12.21
N ASN A 289 16.77 -8.34 -13.02
CA ASN A 289 17.63 -9.50 -12.74
C ASN A 289 18.57 -9.21 -11.56
N SER A 290 19.15 -8.02 -11.51
CA SER A 290 20.03 -7.62 -10.40
C SER A 290 19.31 -7.68 -9.06
N ILE A 291 18.09 -7.13 -8.96
CA ILE A 291 17.32 -7.17 -7.71
C ILE A 291 16.95 -8.59 -7.29
N LYS A 292 16.62 -9.47 -8.25
CA LYS A 292 16.35 -10.89 -7.97
C LYS A 292 17.59 -11.63 -7.46
N ILE A 293 18.74 -11.38 -8.08
CA ILE A 293 20.02 -11.99 -7.66
C ILE A 293 20.30 -11.56 -6.22
N ILE A 294 20.28 -10.27 -5.92
CA ILE A 294 20.56 -9.75 -4.58
C ILE A 294 19.56 -10.32 -3.56
N GLY A 295 18.27 -10.30 -3.85
CA GLY A 295 17.25 -10.80 -2.94
C GLY A 295 17.30 -12.31 -2.70
N ASN A 296 17.76 -13.11 -3.68
CA ASN A 296 17.87 -14.55 -3.56
C ASN A 296 19.20 -15.03 -2.95
N THR A 297 20.25 -14.21 -2.99
CA THR A 297 21.60 -14.60 -2.54
C THR A 297 22.06 -13.88 -1.28
N THR A 298 21.28 -12.94 -0.77
CA THR A 298 21.61 -12.17 0.44
C THR A 298 20.39 -11.99 1.32
N ASP A 299 20.59 -11.69 2.60
CA ASP A 299 19.52 -11.34 3.56
C ASP A 299 19.18 -9.83 3.53
N LYS A 300 19.62 -9.11 2.50
CA LYS A 300 19.39 -7.67 2.40
C LYS A 300 17.95 -7.35 1.96
N TYR A 301 17.43 -6.25 2.49
CA TYR A 301 16.22 -5.64 1.94
C TYR A 301 16.54 -5.06 0.57
N CYS A 302 15.66 -5.32 -0.39
CA CYS A 302 15.86 -4.94 -1.78
C CYS A 302 14.64 -4.21 -2.32
N GLN A 303 14.87 -3.15 -3.09
CA GLN A 303 13.81 -2.42 -3.80
C GLN A 303 14.25 -2.12 -5.23
N ALA A 304 13.38 -2.36 -6.19
CA ALA A 304 13.52 -1.84 -7.54
C ALA A 304 12.33 -0.95 -7.87
N TYR A 305 12.63 0.21 -8.43
CA TYR A 305 11.64 1.23 -8.78
C TYR A 305 11.87 1.68 -10.23
N PHE A 306 10.79 1.86 -11.00
CA PHE A 306 10.86 2.08 -12.44
C PHE A 306 10.04 3.32 -12.84
N ALA A 307 10.68 4.29 -13.46
CA ALA A 307 10.04 5.42 -14.09
C ALA A 307 10.12 5.28 -15.64
N TYR A 308 8.96 5.37 -16.26
CA TYR A 308 8.82 5.24 -17.71
C TYR A 308 8.37 6.56 -18.32
N ASP A 309 8.95 6.92 -19.47
CA ASP A 309 8.36 7.92 -20.36
C ASP A 309 7.12 7.34 -21.03
N SER A 310 6.13 8.19 -21.33
CA SER A 310 4.93 7.82 -22.06
C SER A 310 5.18 7.38 -23.51
N LYS A 311 6.35 7.68 -24.07
CA LYS A 311 6.74 7.30 -25.42
C LYS A 311 7.30 5.87 -25.46
N LYS A 312 6.72 5.01 -26.31
CA LYS A 312 7.17 3.62 -26.45
C LYS A 312 8.49 3.46 -27.19
N SER A 313 8.80 4.33 -28.13
CA SER A 313 10.05 4.27 -28.91
C SER A 313 10.90 5.50 -28.67
N GLY A 314 12.17 5.30 -28.32
CA GLY A 314 13.12 6.36 -27.98
C GLY A 314 12.79 7.09 -26.69
N GLY A 315 11.85 6.54 -25.90
CA GLY A 315 11.51 7.07 -24.60
C GLY A 315 12.61 6.83 -23.56
N TYR A 316 12.77 7.74 -22.65
CA TYR A 316 13.69 7.62 -21.53
C TYR A 316 13.13 6.68 -20.46
N THR A 317 13.95 5.76 -19.99
CA THR A 317 13.62 4.89 -18.88
C THR A 317 14.67 5.06 -17.79
N ALA A 318 14.24 5.37 -16.59
CA ALA A 318 15.09 5.34 -15.41
C ALA A 318 14.59 4.27 -14.45
N SER A 319 15.48 3.42 -13.99
CA SER A 319 15.15 2.48 -12.94
C SER A 319 16.18 2.54 -11.82
N HIS A 320 15.68 2.46 -10.60
CA HIS A 320 16.46 2.53 -9.38
C HIS A 320 16.56 1.14 -8.77
N LEU A 321 17.75 0.81 -8.29
CA LEU A 321 18.04 -0.39 -7.51
C LEU A 321 18.58 0.06 -6.17
N ARG A 322 17.97 -0.40 -5.10
CA ARG A 322 18.41 -0.14 -3.74
C ARG A 322 18.49 -1.42 -2.95
N PHE A 323 19.50 -1.55 -2.12
CA PHE A 323 19.58 -2.66 -1.18
C PHE A 323 20.40 -2.28 0.06
N GLY A 324 20.02 -2.86 1.21
CA GLY A 324 20.63 -2.52 2.49
C GLY A 324 20.19 -3.44 3.62
N ASP A 325 20.72 -3.19 4.81
CA ASP A 325 20.44 -4.00 6.00
C ASP A 325 19.13 -3.60 6.73
N LYS A 326 18.49 -2.53 6.28
CA LYS A 326 17.22 -2.04 6.84
C LYS A 326 16.14 -1.97 5.77
N PRO A 327 14.85 -2.03 6.14
CA PRO A 327 13.74 -1.82 5.20
C PRO A 327 13.87 -0.49 4.46
N ILE A 328 13.67 -0.54 3.14
CA ILE A 328 13.73 0.63 2.26
C ILE A 328 12.29 1.12 2.08
N ARG A 329 12.01 2.36 2.46
CA ARG A 329 10.66 2.91 2.51
C ARG A 329 10.28 3.70 1.28
N SER A 330 11.08 4.72 0.91
CA SER A 330 10.73 5.59 -0.21
C SER A 330 11.51 5.26 -1.47
N PRO A 331 10.97 5.62 -2.65
CA PRO A 331 11.71 5.56 -3.90
C PRO A 331 12.80 6.62 -4.00
#